data_187830fbc5b250b624d63703b1c9b3a2
#
_entry.id   187830fbc5b250b624d63703b1c9b3a2
#
_cell.length_a   1.000
_cell.length_b   1.000
_cell.length_c   1.000
_cell.angle_alpha   90.00
_cell.angle_beta   90.00
_cell.angle_gamma   90.00
#
_symmetry.space_group_name_H-M   'P 1'
#
loop_
_entity.id
_entity.type
_entity.pdbx_description
1 polymer ?
#
loop_
_entity_poly.entity_id
_entity_poly.type
_entity_poly.pdbx_seq_one_letter_code
_entity_poly.pdbx_strand_id
1 'polypeptide(L)'
;HKLNPKVFALWSYIMNMVPNSRFLYVRPETGSENVRNRFCDHMGQYGISSDRISFVATRINHLDQYNNIDISLDVFPHTGGTTTCESLWMGVPVITLVGDAFFERLSYSNINNAGLPDLCAFTRKEYAEVALDLVKNIERRRYLRKNLRKQITENPLGKPALFAKGFGEVVKDVIGSKVIS
;
A
#
# COMPACT_ATOMS: atom_id res chain seq x y z
N HIS A 1 14.65 -2.68 -5.96
CA HIS A 1 14.47 -4.09 -5.70
C HIS A 1 13.10 -4.56 -5.22
N LYS A 2 12.21 -3.65 -4.79
CA LYS A 2 10.80 -4.01 -4.57
C LYS A 2 10.01 -4.04 -5.88
N LEU A 3 10.37 -3.19 -6.86
CA LEU A 3 9.75 -3.16 -8.18
C LEU A 3 10.25 -4.33 -9.03
N ASN A 4 9.31 -5.02 -9.65
CA ASN A 4 9.55 -6.17 -10.50
C ASN A 4 8.57 -6.17 -11.68
N PRO A 5 8.79 -6.96 -12.75
CA PRO A 5 7.93 -6.97 -13.93
C PRO A 5 6.44 -7.23 -13.63
N LYS A 6 6.13 -8.07 -12.64
CA LYS A 6 4.75 -8.39 -12.27
C LYS A 6 4.02 -7.18 -11.65
N VAL A 7 4.76 -6.35 -10.89
CA VAL A 7 4.24 -5.10 -10.32
C VAL A 7 3.94 -4.10 -11.41
N PHE A 8 4.91 -3.87 -12.33
CA PHE A 8 4.72 -2.97 -13.46
C PHE A 8 3.53 -3.39 -14.34
N ALA A 9 3.43 -4.68 -14.67
CA ALA A 9 2.32 -5.21 -15.46
C ALA A 9 0.96 -4.94 -14.79
N LEU A 10 0.83 -5.18 -13.49
CA LEU A 10 -0.42 -5.00 -12.76
C LEU A 10 -0.80 -3.51 -12.63
N TRP A 11 0.15 -2.65 -12.28
CA TRP A 11 -0.10 -1.22 -12.17
C TRP A 11 -0.46 -0.60 -13.53
N SER A 12 0.25 -1.00 -14.58
CA SER A 12 -0.05 -0.54 -15.94
C SER A 12 -1.42 -1.03 -16.41
N TYR A 13 -1.81 -2.26 -16.09
CA TYR A 13 -3.17 -2.76 -16.38
C TYR A 13 -4.23 -1.86 -15.73
N ILE A 14 -4.09 -1.53 -14.44
CA ILE A 14 -5.02 -0.64 -13.74
C ILE A 14 -5.05 0.75 -14.40
N MET A 15 -3.88 1.32 -14.72
CA MET A 15 -3.80 2.63 -15.37
C MET A 15 -4.42 2.65 -16.77
N ASN A 16 -4.29 1.56 -17.54
CA ASN A 16 -4.92 1.44 -18.86
C ASN A 16 -6.45 1.37 -18.76
N MET A 17 -6.97 0.73 -17.70
CA MET A 17 -8.41 0.72 -17.41
C MET A 17 -8.94 2.07 -16.90
N VAL A 18 -8.04 3.00 -16.53
CA VAL A 18 -8.37 4.35 -16.05
C VAL A 18 -7.55 5.39 -16.85
N PRO A 19 -7.96 5.73 -18.08
CA PRO A 19 -7.14 6.55 -19.00
C PRO A 19 -6.67 7.90 -18.45
N ASN A 20 -7.48 8.54 -17.60
CA ASN A 20 -7.18 9.85 -17.00
C ASN A 20 -6.38 9.76 -15.69
N SER A 21 -5.98 8.56 -15.25
CA SER A 21 -5.16 8.41 -14.04
C SER A 21 -3.73 8.87 -14.27
N ARG A 22 -3.11 9.36 -13.21
CA ARG A 22 -1.69 9.70 -13.15
C ARG A 22 -1.02 8.88 -12.08
N PHE A 23 0.24 8.51 -12.29
CA PHE A 23 1.05 7.78 -11.33
C PHE A 23 2.03 8.73 -10.66
N LEU A 24 2.01 8.79 -9.33
CA LEU A 24 2.99 9.55 -8.54
C LEU A 24 3.95 8.58 -7.84
N TYR A 25 5.24 8.67 -8.16
CA TYR A 25 6.27 7.86 -7.53
C TYR A 25 7.15 8.73 -6.61
N VAL A 26 6.97 8.55 -5.30
CA VAL A 26 7.65 9.36 -4.28
C VAL A 26 8.78 8.54 -3.66
N ARG A 27 10.02 8.82 -4.02
CA ARG A 27 11.21 8.15 -3.49
C ARG A 27 12.44 9.03 -3.67
N PRO A 28 13.38 9.06 -2.72
CA PRO A 28 14.62 9.83 -2.85
C PRO A 28 15.41 9.49 -4.10
N GLU A 29 15.41 8.20 -4.50
CA GLU A 29 16.14 7.70 -5.66
C GLU A 29 15.65 8.28 -6.98
N THR A 30 14.42 8.82 -7.02
CA THR A 30 13.87 9.46 -8.22
C THR A 30 14.52 10.82 -8.54
N GLY A 31 15.41 11.32 -7.68
CA GLY A 31 16.32 12.43 -8.02
C GLY A 31 17.25 12.08 -9.18
N SER A 32 17.59 10.81 -9.35
CA SER A 32 18.40 10.33 -10.49
C SER A 32 17.54 10.23 -11.74
N GLU A 33 17.99 10.86 -12.84
CA GLU A 33 17.34 10.79 -14.15
C GLU A 33 17.32 9.34 -14.67
N ASN A 34 18.39 8.59 -14.49
CA ASN A 34 18.45 7.19 -14.90
C ASN A 34 17.38 6.34 -14.20
N VAL A 35 17.10 6.59 -12.91
CA VAL A 35 16.03 5.88 -12.20
C VAL A 35 14.65 6.22 -12.78
N ARG A 36 14.41 7.49 -13.09
CA ARG A 36 13.15 7.92 -13.73
C ARG A 36 12.96 7.31 -15.10
N ASN A 37 14.00 7.38 -15.94
CA ASN A 37 13.96 6.84 -17.31
C ASN A 37 13.67 5.33 -17.27
N ARG A 38 14.38 4.55 -16.47
CA ARG A 38 14.13 3.11 -16.31
C ARG A 38 12.72 2.80 -15.83
N PHE A 39 12.17 3.60 -14.92
CA PHE A 39 10.79 3.44 -14.48
C PHE A 39 9.81 3.69 -15.63
N CYS A 40 10.00 4.79 -16.38
CA CYS A 40 9.18 5.12 -17.55
C CYS A 40 9.29 4.05 -18.64
N ASP A 41 10.49 3.53 -18.91
CA ASP A 41 10.70 2.45 -19.89
C ASP A 41 9.91 1.19 -19.51
N HIS A 42 9.96 0.79 -18.24
CA HIS A 42 9.18 -0.36 -17.77
C HIS A 42 7.67 -0.14 -17.90
N MET A 43 7.15 1.03 -17.54
CA MET A 43 5.73 1.35 -17.70
C MET A 43 5.34 1.48 -19.18
N GLY A 44 6.25 2.03 -20.00
CA GLY A 44 6.09 2.18 -21.45
C GLY A 44 5.94 0.86 -22.19
N GLN A 45 6.61 -0.21 -21.73
CA GLN A 45 6.44 -1.57 -22.27
C GLN A 45 4.99 -2.07 -22.19
N TYR A 46 4.20 -1.51 -21.28
CA TYR A 46 2.78 -1.81 -21.08
C TYR A 46 1.86 -0.69 -21.59
N GLY A 47 2.37 0.25 -22.40
CA GLY A 47 1.59 1.30 -23.04
C GLY A 47 1.27 2.52 -22.16
N ILE A 48 1.97 2.70 -21.02
CA ILE A 48 1.81 3.90 -20.21
C ILE A 48 2.78 4.98 -20.66
N SER A 49 2.24 6.10 -21.13
CA SER A 49 3.03 7.26 -21.52
C SER A 49 3.68 7.96 -20.33
N SER A 50 4.91 8.46 -20.52
CA SER A 50 5.70 9.10 -19.46
C SER A 50 5.09 10.40 -18.92
N ASP A 51 4.26 11.10 -19.70
CA ASP A 51 3.53 12.29 -19.26
C ASP A 51 2.47 12.00 -18.18
N ARG A 52 2.08 10.73 -18.04
CA ARG A 52 1.19 10.25 -16.97
C ARG A 52 1.93 9.89 -15.68
N ILE A 53 3.26 9.98 -15.64
CA ILE A 53 4.09 9.58 -14.52
C ILE A 53 4.78 10.82 -13.94
N SER A 54 4.63 11.02 -12.66
CA SER A 54 5.29 12.11 -11.92
C SER A 54 6.22 11.52 -10.85
N PHE A 55 7.33 12.20 -10.60
CA PHE A 55 8.34 11.80 -9.64
C PHE A 55 8.58 12.88 -8.61
N VAL A 56 8.69 12.48 -7.34
CA VAL A 56 9.07 13.39 -6.24
C VAL A 56 10.24 12.78 -5.48
N ALA A 57 11.39 13.44 -5.55
CA ALA A 57 12.63 13.04 -4.90
C ALA A 57 12.74 13.71 -3.52
N THR A 58 12.01 13.22 -2.54
CA THR A 58 12.08 13.78 -1.19
C THR A 58 12.21 12.72 -0.11
N ARG A 59 12.88 13.08 1.00
CA ARG A 59 12.84 12.37 2.28
C ARG A 59 12.19 13.22 3.36
N ILE A 60 12.19 14.54 3.16
CA ILE A 60 11.63 15.52 4.07
C ILE A 60 10.25 15.91 3.56
N ASN A 61 9.26 16.01 4.45
CA ASN A 61 7.88 16.36 4.11
C ASN A 61 7.22 15.41 3.08
N HIS A 62 7.68 14.15 3.03
CA HIS A 62 7.08 13.16 2.12
C HIS A 62 5.60 12.90 2.42
N LEU A 63 5.15 13.12 3.64
CA LEU A 63 3.74 12.99 4.03
C LEU A 63 2.84 13.98 3.28
N ASP A 64 3.34 15.17 2.94
CA ASP A 64 2.57 16.17 2.19
C ASP A 64 2.15 15.65 0.81
N GLN A 65 2.93 14.73 0.24
CA GLN A 65 2.65 14.15 -1.06
C GLN A 65 1.36 13.31 -1.08
N TYR A 66 0.95 12.75 0.06
CA TYR A 66 -0.31 12.02 0.17
C TYR A 66 -1.55 12.89 -0.07
N ASN A 67 -1.43 14.21 0.02
CA ASN A 67 -2.51 15.13 -0.36
C ASN A 67 -2.86 15.08 -1.86
N ASN A 68 -1.91 14.62 -2.69
CA ASN A 68 -2.04 14.51 -4.14
C ASN A 68 -2.37 13.08 -4.60
N ILE A 69 -2.64 12.14 -3.67
CA ILE A 69 -2.85 10.72 -3.95
C ILE A 69 -4.28 10.33 -3.54
N ASP A 70 -5.01 9.71 -4.44
CA ASP A 70 -6.35 9.16 -4.16
C ASP A 70 -6.29 7.72 -3.65
N ILE A 71 -5.40 6.90 -4.21
CA ILE A 71 -5.25 5.48 -3.93
C ILE A 71 -3.76 5.13 -3.93
N SER A 72 -3.32 4.38 -2.94
CA SER A 72 -1.95 3.85 -2.87
C SER A 72 -1.93 2.39 -3.34
N LEU A 73 -1.13 2.11 -4.35
CA LEU A 73 -0.94 0.76 -4.90
C LEU A 73 0.32 0.14 -4.27
N ASP A 74 0.13 -0.83 -3.40
CA ASP A 74 1.24 -1.49 -2.73
C ASP A 74 2.04 -2.39 -3.68
N VAL A 75 3.33 -2.49 -3.41
CA VAL A 75 4.25 -3.38 -4.13
C VAL A 75 4.18 -4.81 -3.58
N PHE A 76 4.57 -5.78 -4.40
CA PHE A 76 4.67 -7.19 -3.98
C PHE A 76 5.90 -7.85 -4.67
N PRO A 77 6.47 -8.90 -4.10
CA PRO A 77 6.03 -9.65 -2.91
C PRO A 77 6.36 -8.94 -1.58
N HIS A 78 7.35 -8.05 -1.53
CA HIS A 78 7.73 -7.35 -0.31
C HIS A 78 6.86 -6.10 -0.12
N THR A 79 5.76 -6.24 0.62
CA THR A 79 4.77 -5.21 0.84
C THR A 79 5.26 -4.04 1.71
N GLY A 80 4.46 -2.99 1.83
CA GLY A 80 4.74 -1.86 2.71
C GLY A 80 4.63 -2.25 4.19
N GLY A 81 5.21 -1.43 5.04
CA GLY A 81 5.08 -1.51 6.49
C GLY A 81 4.73 -0.12 7.01
N THR A 82 5.74 0.68 7.39
CA THR A 82 5.57 2.07 7.82
C THR A 82 4.86 2.92 6.76
N THR A 83 5.24 2.77 5.48
CA THR A 83 4.60 3.51 4.38
C THR A 83 3.11 3.20 4.23
N THR A 84 2.67 1.99 4.56
CA THR A 84 1.24 1.65 4.61
C THR A 84 0.54 2.40 5.73
N CYS A 85 1.13 2.43 6.94
CA CYS A 85 0.59 3.20 8.06
C CYS A 85 0.55 4.70 7.75
N GLU A 86 1.60 5.26 7.14
CA GLU A 86 1.64 6.66 6.71
C GLU A 86 0.52 7.00 5.72
N SER A 87 0.34 6.17 4.70
CA SER A 87 -0.73 6.33 3.71
C SER A 87 -2.11 6.35 4.37
N LEU A 88 -2.39 5.35 5.20
CA LEU A 88 -3.65 5.25 5.93
C LEU A 88 -3.87 6.43 6.88
N TRP A 89 -2.82 6.87 7.61
CA TRP A 89 -2.87 8.02 8.50
C TRP A 89 -3.15 9.33 7.76
N MET A 90 -2.66 9.44 6.53
CA MET A 90 -2.92 10.58 5.65
C MET A 90 -4.24 10.49 4.89
N GLY A 91 -5.07 9.50 5.22
CA GLY A 91 -6.40 9.33 4.63
C GLY A 91 -6.40 8.72 3.23
N VAL A 92 -5.30 8.07 2.83
CA VAL A 92 -5.18 7.41 1.52
C VAL A 92 -5.32 5.90 1.70
N PRO A 93 -6.34 5.26 1.09
CA PRO A 93 -6.50 3.82 1.13
C PRO A 93 -5.35 3.13 0.40
N VAL A 94 -4.88 2.02 0.96
CA VAL A 94 -3.83 1.18 0.38
C VAL A 94 -4.43 -0.14 -0.05
N ILE A 95 -4.16 -0.55 -1.29
CA ILE A 95 -4.51 -1.87 -1.80
C ILE A 95 -3.25 -2.72 -1.76
N THR A 96 -3.34 -3.92 -1.18
CA THR A 96 -2.21 -4.84 -1.07
C THR A 96 -2.52 -6.21 -1.66
N LEU A 97 -1.48 -6.88 -2.18
CA LEU A 97 -1.54 -8.28 -2.57
C LEU A 97 -0.94 -9.13 -1.45
N VAL A 98 -1.75 -9.99 -0.86
CA VAL A 98 -1.38 -10.86 0.26
C VAL A 98 -0.76 -12.14 -0.27
N GLY A 99 0.41 -12.50 0.26
CA GLY A 99 1.07 -13.77 0.01
C GLY A 99 1.24 -14.60 1.29
N ASP A 100 2.07 -15.64 1.22
CA ASP A 100 2.24 -16.60 2.31
C ASP A 100 3.38 -16.21 3.27
N ALA A 101 4.44 -15.57 2.74
CA ALA A 101 5.60 -15.21 3.54
C ALA A 101 5.33 -13.97 4.41
N PHE A 102 6.04 -13.87 5.54
CA PHE A 102 5.91 -12.76 6.49
C PHE A 102 5.97 -11.38 5.82
N PHE A 103 6.98 -11.15 4.96
CA PHE A 103 7.16 -9.87 4.27
C PHE A 103 6.08 -9.55 3.21
N GLU A 104 5.29 -10.55 2.81
CA GLU A 104 4.16 -10.41 1.90
C GLU A 104 2.86 -10.04 2.65
N ARG A 105 2.91 -10.03 3.98
CA ARG A 105 1.74 -9.84 4.85
C ARG A 105 1.82 -8.58 5.74
N LEU A 106 2.87 -7.78 5.59
CA LEU A 106 3.04 -6.57 6.42
C LEU A 106 1.91 -5.56 6.20
N SER A 107 1.62 -5.21 4.94
CA SER A 107 0.50 -4.33 4.61
C SER A 107 -0.85 -4.95 4.96
N TYR A 108 -1.02 -6.27 4.73
CA TYR A 108 -2.22 -6.99 5.12
C TYR A 108 -2.53 -6.79 6.61
N SER A 109 -1.54 -7.01 7.48
CA SER A 109 -1.71 -6.81 8.91
C SER A 109 -2.15 -5.39 9.23
N ASN A 110 -1.50 -4.37 8.64
CA ASN A 110 -1.83 -2.98 8.90
C ASN A 110 -3.23 -2.61 8.40
N ILE A 111 -3.58 -2.98 7.19
CA ILE A 111 -4.86 -2.65 6.55
C ILE A 111 -6.01 -3.35 7.24
N ASN A 112 -5.86 -4.65 7.55
CA ASN A 112 -6.86 -5.43 8.27
C ASN A 112 -7.12 -4.86 9.67
N ASN A 113 -6.05 -4.52 10.41
CA ASN A 113 -6.15 -3.93 11.74
C ASN A 113 -6.57 -2.44 11.73
N ALA A 114 -6.58 -1.79 10.56
CA ALA A 114 -7.22 -0.49 10.35
C ALA A 114 -8.74 -0.60 10.09
N GLY A 115 -9.29 -1.82 10.00
CA GLY A 115 -10.70 -2.07 9.72
C GLY A 115 -11.05 -1.98 8.22
N LEU A 116 -10.10 -2.32 7.33
CA LEU A 116 -10.26 -2.27 5.87
C LEU A 116 -9.88 -3.60 5.19
N PRO A 117 -10.37 -4.76 5.68
CA PRO A 117 -9.99 -6.06 5.11
C PRO A 117 -10.32 -6.22 3.63
N ASP A 118 -11.30 -5.51 3.15
CA ASP A 118 -11.75 -5.49 1.75
C ASP A 118 -10.79 -4.78 0.78
N LEU A 119 -9.75 -4.11 1.29
CA LEU A 119 -8.63 -3.59 0.48
C LEU A 119 -7.45 -4.57 0.37
N CYS A 120 -7.60 -5.78 0.92
CA CYS A 120 -6.60 -6.84 0.86
C CYS A 120 -7.02 -7.88 -0.18
N ALA A 121 -6.22 -8.05 -1.22
CA ALA A 121 -6.46 -9.00 -2.30
C ALA A 121 -5.53 -10.21 -2.17
N PHE A 122 -6.00 -11.39 -2.53
CA PHE A 122 -5.25 -12.66 -2.50
C PHE A 122 -4.83 -13.12 -3.89
N THR A 123 -5.34 -12.46 -4.93
CA THR A 123 -4.94 -12.68 -6.32
C THR A 123 -4.68 -11.34 -7.01
N ARG A 124 -3.87 -11.36 -8.09
CA ARG A 124 -3.64 -10.15 -8.90
C ARG A 124 -4.93 -9.65 -9.55
N LYS A 125 -5.85 -10.54 -9.87
CA LYS A 125 -7.16 -10.18 -10.40
C LYS A 125 -7.96 -9.38 -9.38
N GLU A 126 -8.10 -9.91 -8.16
CA GLU A 126 -8.76 -9.21 -7.06
C GLU A 126 -8.11 -7.85 -6.75
N TYR A 127 -6.77 -7.78 -6.75
CA TYR A 127 -6.06 -6.52 -6.56
C TYR A 127 -6.50 -5.45 -7.58
N ALA A 128 -6.58 -5.83 -8.86
CA ALA A 128 -7.05 -4.93 -9.91
C ALA A 128 -8.53 -4.56 -9.73
N GLU A 129 -9.38 -5.53 -9.38
CA GLU A 129 -10.82 -5.31 -9.13
C GLU A 129 -11.03 -4.34 -7.98
N VAL A 130 -10.36 -4.51 -6.85
CA VAL A 130 -10.42 -3.61 -5.69
C VAL A 130 -9.96 -2.20 -6.07
N ALA A 131 -8.88 -2.08 -6.86
CA ALA A 131 -8.41 -0.77 -7.35
C ALA A 131 -9.45 -0.08 -8.22
N LEU A 132 -10.00 -0.80 -9.19
CA LEU A 132 -11.02 -0.26 -10.11
C LEU A 132 -12.33 0.09 -9.40
N ASP A 133 -12.71 -0.67 -8.39
CA ASP A 133 -13.88 -0.36 -7.57
C ASP A 133 -13.68 0.91 -6.75
N LEU A 134 -12.50 1.11 -6.15
CA LEU A 134 -12.16 2.38 -5.49
C LEU A 134 -12.14 3.55 -6.47
N VAL A 135 -11.65 3.36 -7.70
CA VAL A 135 -11.68 4.40 -8.74
C VAL A 135 -13.10 4.82 -9.05
N LYS A 136 -14.03 3.89 -9.18
CA LYS A 136 -15.44 4.16 -9.48
C LYS A 136 -16.18 4.79 -8.30
N ASN A 137 -15.83 4.40 -7.08
CA ASN A 137 -16.55 4.82 -5.87
C ASN A 137 -15.92 6.08 -5.26
N ILE A 138 -16.24 7.24 -5.84
CA ILE A 138 -15.77 8.56 -5.38
C ILE A 138 -16.19 8.84 -3.93
N GLU A 139 -17.42 8.48 -3.57
CA GLU A 139 -17.96 8.73 -2.23
C GLU A 139 -17.18 7.95 -1.17
N ARG A 140 -16.80 6.70 -1.47
CA ARG A 140 -15.95 5.92 -0.59
C ARG A 140 -14.57 6.55 -0.42
N ARG A 141 -13.92 7.00 -1.49
CA ARG A 141 -12.62 7.68 -1.39
C ARG A 141 -12.72 8.95 -0.55
N ARG A 142 -13.76 9.77 -0.76
CA ARG A 142 -14.03 10.98 0.05
C ARG A 142 -14.26 10.65 1.52
N TYR A 143 -15.04 9.61 1.79
CA TYR A 143 -15.27 9.13 3.15
C TYR A 143 -13.96 8.70 3.81
N LEU A 144 -13.16 7.86 3.16
CA LEU A 144 -11.88 7.39 3.67
C LEU A 144 -10.91 8.57 3.90
N ARG A 145 -10.80 9.49 2.95
CA ARG A 145 -9.97 10.70 3.09
C ARG A 145 -10.31 11.47 4.37
N LYS A 146 -11.56 11.61 4.69
CA LYS A 146 -12.02 12.38 5.86
C LYS A 146 -11.93 11.60 7.18
N ASN A 147 -12.19 10.30 7.14
CA ASN A 147 -12.47 9.53 8.36
C ASN A 147 -11.40 8.48 8.70
N LEU A 148 -10.47 8.15 7.79
CA LEU A 148 -9.55 7.01 7.95
C LEU A 148 -8.67 7.16 9.20
N ARG A 149 -8.18 8.35 9.50
CA ARG A 149 -7.39 8.61 10.70
C ARG A 149 -8.19 8.30 11.99
N LYS A 150 -9.45 8.71 12.06
CA LYS A 150 -10.35 8.37 13.16
C LYS A 150 -10.59 6.85 13.22
N GLN A 151 -10.90 6.25 12.07
CA GLN A 151 -11.11 4.81 11.97
C GLN A 151 -9.92 4.01 12.50
N ILE A 152 -8.69 4.41 12.17
CA ILE A 152 -7.47 3.76 12.69
C ILE A 152 -7.44 3.79 14.23
N THR A 153 -7.73 4.94 14.84
CA THR A 153 -7.69 5.07 16.32
C THR A 153 -8.76 4.23 17.02
N GLU A 154 -9.85 3.91 16.35
CA GLU A 154 -10.94 3.08 16.85
C GLU A 154 -10.70 1.57 16.65
N ASN A 155 -9.79 1.20 15.75
CA ASN A 155 -9.46 -0.17 15.37
C ASN A 155 -8.12 -0.64 16.00
N PRO A 156 -7.80 -1.95 15.96
CA PRO A 156 -6.63 -2.51 16.61
C PRO A 156 -5.31 -1.84 16.24
N LEU A 157 -5.13 -1.35 15.01
CA LEU A 157 -3.92 -0.67 14.56
C LEU A 157 -3.59 0.57 15.42
N GLY A 158 -4.60 1.30 15.86
CA GLY A 158 -4.45 2.48 16.72
C GLY A 158 -4.47 2.19 18.22
N LYS A 159 -4.47 0.92 18.64
CA LYS A 159 -4.59 0.51 20.05
C LYS A 159 -3.34 -0.27 20.51
N PRO A 160 -2.23 0.41 20.82
CA PRO A 160 -0.95 -0.24 21.15
C PRO A 160 -1.06 -1.15 22.40
N ALA A 161 -1.96 -0.84 23.34
CA ALA A 161 -2.19 -1.69 24.51
C ALA A 161 -2.75 -3.08 24.15
N LEU A 162 -3.63 -3.17 23.13
CA LEU A 162 -4.13 -4.46 22.63
C LEU A 162 -3.01 -5.27 21.97
N PHE A 163 -2.16 -4.61 21.18
CA PHE A 163 -0.99 -5.26 20.58
C PHE A 163 -0.04 -5.79 21.67
N ALA A 164 0.32 -4.96 22.65
CA ALA A 164 1.22 -5.35 23.74
C ALA A 164 0.68 -6.55 24.55
N LYS A 165 -0.63 -6.55 24.82
CA LYS A 165 -1.29 -7.67 25.51
C LYS A 165 -1.21 -8.95 24.67
N GLY A 166 -1.67 -8.93 23.41
CA GLY A 166 -1.67 -10.09 22.54
C GLY A 166 -0.26 -10.63 22.26
N PHE A 167 0.71 -9.74 22.06
CA PHE A 167 2.11 -10.12 21.91
C PHE A 167 2.64 -10.83 23.16
N GLY A 168 2.33 -10.28 24.36
CA GLY A 168 2.73 -10.89 25.64
C GLY A 168 2.10 -12.27 25.86
N GLU A 169 0.85 -12.48 25.42
CA GLU A 169 0.19 -13.78 25.48
C GLU A 169 0.90 -14.80 24.57
N VAL A 170 1.16 -14.45 23.33
CA VAL A 170 1.90 -15.32 22.36
C VAL A 170 3.29 -15.70 22.91
N VAL A 171 4.02 -14.73 23.49
CA VAL A 171 5.34 -14.99 24.07
C VAL A 171 5.25 -15.97 25.23
N LYS A 172 4.25 -15.83 26.12
CA LYS A 172 4.04 -16.76 27.25
C LYS A 172 3.71 -18.17 26.75
N ASP A 173 2.87 -18.31 25.75
CA ASP A 173 2.50 -19.60 25.17
C ASP A 173 3.71 -20.31 24.55
N VAL A 174 4.55 -19.57 23.82
CA VAL A 174 5.77 -20.11 23.21
C VAL A 174 6.80 -20.55 24.24
N ILE A 175 6.98 -19.77 25.33
CA ILE A 175 7.90 -20.11 26.41
C ILE A 175 7.33 -21.27 27.24
N GLY A 176 6.05 -21.23 27.59
CA GLY A 176 5.38 -22.28 28.36
C GLY A 176 5.38 -23.64 27.65
N SER A 177 5.21 -23.66 26.34
CA SER A 177 5.28 -24.88 25.53
C SER A 177 6.67 -25.51 25.44
N LYS A 178 7.75 -24.73 25.63
CA LYS A 178 9.13 -25.24 25.63
C LYS A 178 9.62 -25.75 26.99
N VAL A 179 8.92 -25.43 28.08
CA VAL A 179 9.28 -25.89 29.44
C VAL A 179 8.69 -27.27 29.75
N ILE A 180 7.78 -27.77 28.91
CA ILE A 180 7.08 -29.07 29.10
C ILE A 180 7.66 -30.17 28.16
N SER A 181 8.63 -29.87 27.33
CA SER A 181 9.35 -30.79 26.46
C SER A 181 10.80 -30.99 26.89
#